data_3ec194d129315febfffd2a7368c9310a
#
_entry.id   3ec194d129315febfffd2a7368c9310a
#
_cell.length_a   1.000
_cell.length_b   1.000
_cell.length_c   1.000
_cell.angle_alpha   90.00
_cell.angle_beta   90.00
_cell.angle_gamma   90.00
#
_symmetry.space_group_name_H-M   'P 1'
#
loop_
_entity.id
_entity.type
_entity.pdbx_description
1 polymer ?
#
loop_
_entity_poly.entity_id
_entity_poly.type
_entity_poly.pdbx_seq_one_letter_code
_entity_poly.pdbx_strand_id
1 'polypeptide(L)'
;MREFGKQFKHYIEINLEKQTDLQQLFSENIDVKKTCEKLSGTLSIPIVPGETLLFIDEIQVCKEAIMTLRYFKEDYPELHVIAAGSLLEFALEELPSFGVGRIRSLYMYPFSFDEYLMAQGLDLAVEYKSKATSVEPLSDLAHKELIDQLRTFYLVGGMPAAVTEWIETHSYLEVSHVHHDIIDTYLDDFSKYKKRVSPVLLQQVLRSVALQAGKKFMYSSVYKDIRSSLVKDALHLLTLAGLIMPVKHTDGTGIPLGAEENNRYVKYLFFDLGVMQTMLDIPSAEILLASDVDFVNKGAASEMFAGLEMVKYYDCFQKPEIHYWQNMTRNGSAEVDYLIARNGKVLPIEVKANKQGSMQSLWIFMRKRSLHEAVRTSLENFGQFDYHDPLDQFERRHVDIVPLYALSNLL
;
A
#
# COMPACT_ATOMS: atom_id res chain seq x y z
N MET A 1 1.63 -2.25 -19.44
CA MET A 1 2.62 -1.67 -20.38
C MET A 1 2.17 -1.77 -21.84
N ARG A 2 1.64 -2.90 -22.31
CA ARG A 2 1.23 -3.07 -23.72
C ARG A 2 0.17 -2.08 -24.19
N GLU A 3 -0.85 -1.78 -23.36
CA GLU A 3 -1.86 -0.76 -23.67
C GLU A 3 -1.24 0.64 -23.78
N PHE A 4 -0.37 1.00 -22.85
CA PHE A 4 0.38 2.26 -22.91
C PHE A 4 1.30 2.32 -24.11
N GLY A 5 1.92 1.21 -24.47
CA GLY A 5 2.78 1.07 -25.66
C GLY A 5 2.08 1.40 -26.99
N LYS A 6 0.74 1.25 -27.07
CA LYS A 6 -0.02 1.65 -28.29
C LYS A 6 0.01 3.15 -28.61
N GLN A 7 0.43 3.98 -27.67
CA GLN A 7 0.60 5.43 -27.89
C GLN A 7 1.89 5.77 -28.63
N PHE A 8 2.80 4.81 -28.79
CA PHE A 8 4.07 4.97 -29.47
C PHE A 8 4.03 4.30 -30.85
N LYS A 9 4.83 4.81 -31.78
CA LYS A 9 4.95 4.22 -33.11
C LYS A 9 5.59 2.83 -33.07
N HIS A 10 6.53 2.64 -32.13
CA HIS A 10 7.20 1.37 -31.88
C HIS A 10 7.15 1.05 -30.39
N TYR A 11 6.81 -0.18 -30.08
CA TYR A 11 6.84 -0.71 -28.71
C TYR A 11 7.74 -1.95 -28.69
N ILE A 12 8.71 -1.92 -27.81
CA ILE A 12 9.63 -3.03 -27.58
C ILE A 12 9.51 -3.46 -26.12
N GLU A 13 9.18 -4.72 -25.91
CA GLU A 13 9.13 -5.37 -24.61
C GLU A 13 10.19 -6.47 -24.58
N ILE A 14 11.15 -6.37 -23.64
CA ILE A 14 12.13 -7.41 -23.39
C ILE A 14 11.98 -7.86 -21.92
N ASN A 15 12.02 -9.18 -21.71
CA ASN A 15 11.99 -9.76 -20.37
C ASN A 15 13.35 -10.43 -20.12
N LEU A 16 14.14 -9.86 -19.20
CA LEU A 16 15.52 -10.31 -18.98
C LEU A 16 15.63 -11.64 -18.24
N GLU A 17 14.58 -12.09 -17.57
CA GLU A 17 14.54 -13.44 -16.98
C GLU A 17 14.31 -14.53 -18.04
N LYS A 18 13.43 -14.27 -19.01
CA LYS A 18 13.11 -15.20 -20.09
C LYS A 18 14.13 -15.18 -21.24
N GLN A 19 14.65 -14.00 -21.53
CA GLN A 19 15.54 -13.74 -22.66
C GLN A 19 16.98 -13.50 -22.16
N THR A 20 17.55 -14.52 -21.54
CA THR A 20 18.89 -14.42 -20.89
C THR A 20 20.00 -13.99 -21.83
N ASP A 21 19.89 -14.31 -23.13
CA ASP A 21 20.86 -13.90 -24.16
C ASP A 21 20.91 -12.37 -24.29
N LEU A 22 19.80 -11.67 -24.05
CA LEU A 22 19.77 -10.20 -24.11
C LEU A 22 20.50 -9.53 -22.93
N GLN A 23 20.71 -10.23 -21.81
CA GLN A 23 21.51 -9.69 -20.69
C GLN A 23 22.94 -9.35 -21.12
N GLN A 24 23.50 -10.14 -22.05
CA GLN A 24 24.87 -9.92 -22.55
C GLN A 24 25.02 -8.56 -23.25
N LEU A 25 23.96 -8.04 -23.87
CA LEU A 25 23.98 -6.75 -24.56
C LEU A 25 24.19 -5.59 -23.59
N PHE A 26 23.80 -5.74 -22.32
CA PHE A 26 24.03 -4.75 -21.27
C PHE A 26 25.40 -4.92 -20.60
N SER A 27 25.96 -6.12 -20.60
CA SER A 27 27.25 -6.41 -19.97
C SER A 27 28.43 -5.98 -20.83
N GLU A 28 28.30 -6.08 -22.16
CA GLU A 28 29.37 -5.80 -23.11
C GLU A 28 29.63 -4.32 -23.35
N ASN A 29 28.63 -3.45 -23.17
CA ASN A 29 28.72 -2.03 -23.50
C ASN A 29 27.91 -1.14 -22.56
N ILE A 30 28.57 -0.12 -22.04
CA ILE A 30 27.91 0.98 -21.34
C ILE A 30 27.27 1.97 -22.35
N ASP A 31 27.62 1.87 -23.66
CA ASP A 31 27.09 2.72 -24.71
C ASP A 31 25.66 2.30 -25.08
N VAL A 32 24.69 3.03 -24.55
CA VAL A 32 23.25 2.75 -24.73
C VAL A 32 22.80 2.83 -26.18
N LYS A 33 23.45 3.65 -27.05
CA LYS A 33 23.12 3.74 -28.47
C LYS A 33 23.47 2.44 -29.19
N LYS A 34 24.68 1.91 -28.92
CA LYS A 34 25.10 0.60 -29.45
C LYS A 34 24.25 -0.54 -28.90
N THR A 35 23.86 -0.48 -27.63
CA THR A 35 22.91 -1.45 -27.05
C THR A 35 21.58 -1.40 -27.79
N CYS A 36 21.04 -0.23 -28.08
CA CYS A 36 19.81 -0.06 -28.85
C CYS A 36 19.94 -0.54 -30.30
N GLU A 37 21.07 -0.28 -30.97
CA GLU A 37 21.36 -0.79 -32.33
C GLU A 37 21.35 -2.33 -32.36
N LYS A 38 22.03 -2.96 -31.41
CA LYS A 38 22.06 -4.41 -31.29
C LYS A 38 20.66 -4.99 -30.94
N LEU A 39 19.93 -4.37 -30.01
CA LEU A 39 18.53 -4.78 -29.71
C LEU A 39 17.64 -4.67 -30.94
N SER A 40 17.72 -3.55 -31.65
CA SER A 40 16.95 -3.32 -32.89
C SER A 40 17.26 -4.39 -33.94
N GLY A 41 18.52 -4.69 -34.14
CA GLY A 41 18.95 -5.76 -35.07
C GLY A 41 18.47 -7.15 -34.64
N THR A 42 18.57 -7.50 -33.36
CA THR A 42 18.17 -8.79 -32.84
C THR A 42 16.67 -9.01 -32.88
N LEU A 43 15.89 -7.96 -32.56
CA LEU A 43 14.43 -8.04 -32.49
C LEU A 43 13.74 -7.68 -33.82
N SER A 44 14.51 -7.16 -34.79
CA SER A 44 13.98 -6.66 -36.07
C SER A 44 12.89 -5.57 -35.89
N ILE A 45 13.01 -4.77 -34.85
CA ILE A 45 12.12 -3.64 -34.55
C ILE A 45 12.97 -2.39 -34.41
N PRO A 46 12.66 -1.30 -35.15
CA PRO A 46 13.44 -0.07 -35.06
C PRO A 46 13.31 0.62 -33.69
N ILE A 47 14.45 1.07 -33.16
CA ILE A 47 14.50 1.89 -31.96
C ILE A 47 14.77 3.34 -32.42
N VAL A 48 13.73 4.16 -32.45
CA VAL A 48 13.79 5.55 -32.91
C VAL A 48 13.50 6.47 -31.72
N PRO A 49 14.42 7.39 -31.38
CA PRO A 49 14.19 8.39 -30.33
C PRO A 49 12.90 9.19 -30.56
N GLY A 50 12.13 9.44 -29.51
CA GLY A 50 10.84 10.13 -29.57
C GLY A 50 9.67 9.30 -30.12
N GLU A 51 9.93 8.19 -30.82
CA GLU A 51 8.89 7.35 -31.42
C GLU A 51 8.78 5.95 -30.78
N THR A 52 9.82 5.50 -30.06
CA THR A 52 9.88 4.17 -29.46
C THR A 52 9.75 4.21 -27.96
N LEU A 53 8.91 3.32 -27.40
CA LEU A 53 8.93 2.95 -25.99
C LEU A 53 9.69 1.62 -25.83
N LEU A 54 10.78 1.64 -25.09
CA LEU A 54 11.52 0.44 -24.66
C LEU A 54 11.07 0.08 -23.24
N PHE A 55 10.45 -1.07 -23.08
CA PHE A 55 10.08 -1.64 -21.79
C PHE A 55 10.98 -2.82 -21.46
N ILE A 56 11.65 -2.73 -20.32
CA ILE A 56 12.58 -3.75 -19.79
C ILE A 56 11.92 -4.36 -18.56
N ASP A 57 11.44 -5.59 -18.72
CA ASP A 57 10.80 -6.37 -17.66
C ASP A 57 11.81 -7.26 -16.94
N GLU A 58 11.56 -7.54 -15.65
CA GLU A 58 12.41 -8.33 -14.75
C GLU A 58 13.88 -7.84 -14.74
N ILE A 59 14.05 -6.50 -14.71
CA ILE A 59 15.39 -5.88 -14.83
C ILE A 59 16.32 -6.26 -13.66
N GLN A 60 15.77 -6.63 -12.49
CA GLN A 60 16.57 -6.97 -11.30
C GLN A 60 17.46 -8.21 -11.48
N VAL A 61 17.19 -9.06 -12.48
CA VAL A 61 18.04 -10.22 -12.77
C VAL A 61 19.34 -9.85 -13.46
N CYS A 62 19.47 -8.59 -13.97
CA CYS A 62 20.66 -8.09 -14.66
C CYS A 62 21.11 -6.76 -14.04
N LYS A 63 22.11 -6.79 -13.16
CA LYS A 63 22.65 -5.58 -12.49
C LYS A 63 23.19 -4.56 -13.48
N GLU A 64 23.80 -5.01 -14.56
CA GLU A 64 24.34 -4.18 -15.62
C GLU A 64 23.25 -3.40 -16.33
N ALA A 65 22.07 -4.02 -16.57
CA ALA A 65 20.94 -3.33 -17.16
C ALA A 65 20.41 -2.22 -16.24
N ILE A 66 20.32 -2.47 -14.92
CA ILE A 66 19.93 -1.43 -13.94
C ILE A 66 20.94 -0.28 -13.97
N MET A 67 22.24 -0.57 -13.95
CA MET A 67 23.28 0.46 -14.00
C MET A 67 23.25 1.26 -15.30
N THR A 68 22.79 0.67 -16.38
CA THR A 68 22.70 1.30 -17.71
C THR A 68 21.55 2.30 -17.80
N LEU A 69 20.50 2.18 -16.96
CA LEU A 69 19.34 3.08 -16.99
C LEU A 69 19.71 4.57 -16.92
N ARG A 70 20.72 4.94 -16.13
CA ARG A 70 21.18 6.33 -16.01
C ARG A 70 21.71 6.89 -17.33
N TYR A 71 22.40 6.03 -18.12
CA TYR A 71 23.01 6.45 -19.38
C TYR A 71 21.99 6.67 -20.49
N PHE A 72 20.82 6.03 -20.43
CA PHE A 72 19.71 6.37 -21.33
C PHE A 72 19.31 7.83 -21.14
N LYS A 73 19.26 8.34 -19.91
CA LYS A 73 18.96 9.77 -19.67
C LYS A 73 20.09 10.69 -20.05
N GLU A 74 21.35 10.28 -19.90
CA GLU A 74 22.52 11.10 -20.19
C GLU A 74 22.84 11.16 -21.69
N ASP A 75 22.85 10.00 -22.37
CA ASP A 75 23.38 9.85 -23.72
C ASP A 75 22.30 9.67 -24.80
N TYR A 76 21.04 9.35 -24.38
CA TYR A 76 19.92 9.10 -25.30
C TYR A 76 18.59 9.61 -24.74
N PRO A 77 18.49 10.88 -24.33
CA PRO A 77 17.39 11.43 -23.54
C PRO A 77 16.03 11.43 -24.25
N GLU A 78 16.00 11.37 -25.59
CA GLU A 78 14.75 11.32 -26.36
C GLU A 78 14.14 9.92 -26.42
N LEU A 79 14.85 8.87 -26.02
CA LEU A 79 14.31 7.53 -25.99
C LEU A 79 13.47 7.33 -24.72
N HIS A 80 12.24 6.90 -24.87
CA HIS A 80 11.38 6.55 -23.74
C HIS A 80 11.71 5.17 -23.24
N VAL A 81 12.19 5.08 -21.99
CA VAL A 81 12.55 3.83 -21.34
C VAL A 81 11.79 3.66 -20.05
N ILE A 82 11.15 2.51 -19.88
CA ILE A 82 10.52 2.07 -18.63
C ILE A 82 11.11 0.71 -18.26
N ALA A 83 11.50 0.56 -17.00
CA ALA A 83 11.96 -0.71 -16.47
C ALA A 83 11.10 -1.13 -15.29
N ALA A 84 10.83 -2.42 -15.18
CA ALA A 84 10.08 -3.01 -14.07
C ALA A 84 10.76 -4.27 -13.55
N GLY A 85 10.48 -4.59 -12.28
CA GLY A 85 10.95 -5.81 -11.65
C GLY A 85 10.29 -6.04 -10.30
N SER A 86 9.87 -7.25 -10.03
CA SER A 86 9.12 -7.63 -8.82
C SER A 86 9.93 -7.44 -7.53
N LEU A 87 11.25 -7.52 -7.62
CA LEU A 87 12.20 -7.46 -6.48
C LEU A 87 13.25 -6.36 -6.70
N LEU A 88 12.86 -5.32 -7.42
CA LEU A 88 13.77 -4.25 -7.83
C LEU A 88 14.41 -3.53 -6.63
N GLU A 89 13.66 -3.29 -5.56
CA GLU A 89 14.16 -2.63 -4.33
C GLU A 89 15.38 -3.37 -3.73
N PHE A 90 15.39 -4.71 -3.77
CA PHE A 90 16.56 -5.49 -3.32
C PHE A 90 17.80 -5.28 -4.19
N ALA A 91 17.60 -5.28 -5.51
CA ALA A 91 18.69 -5.05 -6.43
C ALA A 91 19.25 -3.64 -6.29
N LEU A 92 18.39 -2.65 -6.06
CA LEU A 92 18.78 -1.26 -5.82
C LEU A 92 19.56 -1.07 -4.53
N GLU A 93 19.21 -1.78 -3.45
CA GLU A 93 19.91 -1.71 -2.17
C GLU A 93 21.35 -2.23 -2.27
N GLU A 94 21.62 -3.18 -3.19
CA GLU A 94 22.94 -3.74 -3.42
C GLU A 94 23.84 -2.87 -4.32
N LEU A 95 23.29 -1.84 -4.96
CA LEU A 95 24.05 -0.99 -5.87
C LEU A 95 24.72 0.18 -5.12
N PRO A 96 25.97 0.50 -5.41
CA PRO A 96 26.70 1.58 -4.76
C PRO A 96 26.15 2.98 -5.10
N SER A 97 25.43 3.11 -6.21
CA SER A 97 24.77 4.34 -6.66
C SER A 97 23.70 4.02 -7.68
N PHE A 98 22.51 4.54 -7.47
CA PHE A 98 21.38 4.39 -8.40
C PHE A 98 20.99 5.77 -8.95
N GLY A 99 21.51 6.10 -10.14
CA GLY A 99 21.06 7.16 -11.06
C GLY A 99 20.41 8.43 -10.50
N VAL A 100 20.89 8.96 -9.38
CA VAL A 100 20.28 10.11 -8.69
C VAL A 100 20.00 11.26 -9.68
N GLY A 101 18.72 11.69 -9.74
CA GLY A 101 18.25 12.76 -10.62
C GLY A 101 18.09 12.35 -12.10
N ARG A 102 18.35 11.10 -12.48
CA ARG A 102 18.23 10.58 -13.86
C ARG A 102 17.13 9.57 -14.03
N ILE A 103 16.73 8.93 -12.94
CA ILE A 103 15.70 7.90 -12.89
C ILE A 103 14.61 8.38 -11.96
N ARG A 104 13.35 8.17 -12.33
CA ARG A 104 12.20 8.43 -11.50
C ARG A 104 11.53 7.09 -11.17
N SER A 105 11.42 6.79 -9.88
CA SER A 105 10.67 5.62 -9.40
C SER A 105 9.17 5.88 -9.49
N LEU A 106 8.43 4.85 -9.82
CA LEU A 106 6.97 4.81 -9.78
C LEU A 106 6.56 3.62 -8.93
N TYR A 107 5.81 3.87 -7.89
CA TYR A 107 5.32 2.84 -6.96
C TYR A 107 3.90 2.44 -7.35
N MET A 108 3.68 1.14 -7.51
CA MET A 108 2.37 0.56 -7.80
C MET A 108 1.95 -0.34 -6.65
N TYR A 109 0.71 -0.21 -6.24
CA TYR A 109 0.10 -0.99 -5.18
C TYR A 109 -1.09 -1.78 -5.73
N PRO A 110 -1.63 -2.77 -5.00
CA PRO A 110 -2.92 -3.37 -5.32
C PRO A 110 -4.00 -2.30 -5.48
N PHE A 111 -5.08 -2.59 -6.20
CA PHE A 111 -6.17 -1.63 -6.46
C PHE A 111 -6.69 -0.99 -5.18
N SER A 112 -6.92 0.32 -5.23
CA SER A 112 -7.72 1.05 -4.25
C SER A 112 -9.19 0.63 -4.34
N PHE A 113 -9.98 1.02 -3.36
CA PHE A 113 -11.41 0.75 -3.40
C PHE A 113 -12.08 1.41 -4.62
N ASP A 114 -11.66 2.61 -5.01
CA ASP A 114 -12.18 3.28 -6.19
C ASP A 114 -11.78 2.55 -7.49
N GLU A 115 -10.55 2.08 -7.61
CA GLU A 115 -10.10 1.28 -8.76
C GLU A 115 -10.85 -0.06 -8.83
N TYR A 116 -11.15 -0.69 -7.68
CA TYR A 116 -11.99 -1.88 -7.60
C TYR A 116 -13.42 -1.62 -8.10
N LEU A 117 -14.03 -0.49 -7.71
CA LEU A 117 -15.36 -0.09 -8.22
C LEU A 117 -15.31 0.17 -9.73
N MET A 118 -14.30 0.89 -10.22
CA MET A 118 -14.13 1.16 -11.66
C MET A 118 -13.92 -0.14 -12.46
N ALA A 119 -13.16 -1.10 -11.93
CA ALA A 119 -12.96 -2.39 -12.57
C ALA A 119 -14.27 -3.17 -12.76
N GLN A 120 -15.28 -2.91 -11.93
CA GLN A 120 -16.64 -3.46 -12.06
C GLN A 120 -17.57 -2.61 -12.92
N GLY A 121 -17.09 -1.51 -13.52
CA GLY A 121 -17.92 -0.57 -14.29
C GLY A 121 -18.80 0.35 -13.42
N LEU A 122 -18.46 0.54 -12.14
CA LEU A 122 -19.18 1.39 -11.19
C LEU A 122 -18.61 2.82 -11.12
N ASP A 123 -18.14 3.37 -12.25
CA ASP A 123 -17.54 4.70 -12.33
C ASP A 123 -18.44 5.82 -11.80
N LEU A 124 -19.75 5.73 -12.06
CA LEU A 124 -20.73 6.70 -11.54
C LEU A 124 -20.82 6.68 -10.01
N ALA A 125 -20.64 5.52 -9.39
CA ALA A 125 -20.64 5.43 -7.93
C ALA A 125 -19.40 6.11 -7.34
N VAL A 126 -18.23 5.97 -8.00
CA VAL A 126 -16.99 6.68 -7.62
C VAL A 126 -17.18 8.19 -7.76
N GLU A 127 -17.72 8.65 -8.89
CA GLU A 127 -18.00 10.08 -9.12
C GLU A 127 -19.00 10.65 -8.08
N TYR A 128 -20.09 9.91 -7.80
CA TYR A 128 -21.09 10.35 -6.83
C TYR A 128 -20.53 10.41 -5.41
N LYS A 129 -19.77 9.39 -5.01
CA LYS A 129 -19.06 9.33 -3.73
C LYS A 129 -18.06 10.49 -3.56
N SER A 130 -17.31 10.82 -4.59
CA SER A 130 -16.28 11.87 -4.53
C SER A 130 -16.84 13.28 -4.30
N LYS A 131 -18.10 13.51 -4.65
CA LYS A 131 -18.79 14.79 -4.46
C LYS A 131 -19.51 14.92 -3.12
N ALA A 132 -19.68 13.80 -2.40
CA ALA A 132 -20.41 13.80 -1.14
C ALA A 132 -19.60 14.47 -0.01
N THR A 133 -20.31 15.16 0.86
CA THR A 133 -19.74 15.91 1.99
C THR A 133 -20.59 15.71 3.25
N SER A 134 -20.12 16.22 4.39
CA SER A 134 -20.88 16.23 5.63
C SER A 134 -22.18 17.07 5.55
N VAL A 135 -22.25 18.03 4.61
CA VAL A 135 -23.44 18.88 4.38
C VAL A 135 -24.38 18.24 3.35
N GLU A 136 -23.83 17.58 2.34
CA GLU A 136 -24.56 16.87 1.29
C GLU A 136 -24.14 15.39 1.29
N PRO A 137 -24.63 14.59 2.25
CA PRO A 137 -24.29 13.18 2.36
C PRO A 137 -24.93 12.37 1.22
N LEU A 138 -24.46 11.15 1.02
CA LEU A 138 -25.10 10.22 0.10
C LEU A 138 -26.49 9.84 0.58
N SER A 139 -27.38 9.50 -0.38
CA SER A 139 -28.65 8.86 -0.03
C SER A 139 -28.43 7.54 0.72
N ASP A 140 -29.36 7.14 1.57
CA ASP A 140 -29.26 5.90 2.35
C ASP A 140 -29.06 4.68 1.44
N LEU A 141 -29.70 4.67 0.27
CA LEU A 141 -29.55 3.61 -0.71
C LEU A 141 -28.13 3.53 -1.27
N ALA A 142 -27.56 4.65 -1.73
CA ALA A 142 -26.22 4.70 -2.27
C ALA A 142 -25.15 4.40 -1.19
N HIS A 143 -25.37 4.89 0.02
CA HIS A 143 -24.52 4.58 1.16
C HIS A 143 -24.51 3.08 1.45
N LYS A 144 -25.68 2.43 1.50
CA LYS A 144 -25.80 0.99 1.72
C LYS A 144 -25.10 0.20 0.63
N GLU A 145 -25.29 0.55 -0.64
CA GLU A 145 -24.63 -0.08 -1.78
C GLU A 145 -23.10 -0.06 -1.64
N LEU A 146 -22.54 1.12 -1.32
CA LEU A 146 -21.10 1.26 -1.13
C LEU A 146 -20.57 0.49 0.10
N ILE A 147 -21.36 0.36 1.16
CA ILE A 147 -21.02 -0.50 2.30
C ILE A 147 -20.99 -1.98 1.88
N ASP A 148 -21.93 -2.43 1.07
CA ASP A 148 -21.97 -3.82 0.59
C ASP A 148 -20.80 -4.10 -0.35
N GLN A 149 -20.43 -3.15 -1.24
CA GLN A 149 -19.21 -3.21 -2.05
C GLN A 149 -17.95 -3.23 -1.18
N LEU A 150 -17.88 -2.42 -0.13
CA LEU A 150 -16.74 -2.41 0.79
C LEU A 150 -16.56 -3.76 1.52
N ARG A 151 -17.67 -4.38 1.93
CA ARG A 151 -17.66 -5.73 2.53
C ARG A 151 -17.09 -6.77 1.57
N THR A 152 -17.53 -6.71 0.30
CA THR A 152 -16.98 -7.57 -0.75
C THR A 152 -15.49 -7.32 -0.97
N PHE A 153 -15.08 -6.05 -1.04
CA PHE A 153 -13.68 -5.69 -1.20
C PHE A 153 -12.79 -6.17 -0.04
N TYR A 154 -13.31 -6.24 1.17
CA TYR A 154 -12.56 -6.81 2.31
C TYR A 154 -12.18 -8.27 2.08
N LEU A 155 -13.00 -9.03 1.33
CA LEU A 155 -12.73 -10.43 1.01
C LEU A 155 -11.92 -10.60 -0.27
N VAL A 156 -12.23 -9.81 -1.29
CA VAL A 156 -11.56 -9.88 -2.60
C VAL A 156 -10.19 -9.23 -2.57
N GLY A 157 -10.04 -8.13 -1.80
CA GLY A 157 -8.83 -7.32 -1.82
C GLY A 157 -8.67 -6.54 -3.12
N GLY A 158 -7.48 -5.96 -3.29
CA GLY A 158 -7.12 -5.17 -4.46
C GLY A 158 -6.16 -5.86 -5.43
N MET A 159 -5.80 -7.14 -5.22
CA MET A 159 -4.93 -7.85 -6.15
C MET A 159 -5.63 -8.02 -7.50
N PRO A 160 -5.04 -7.55 -8.63
CA PRO A 160 -5.73 -7.55 -9.93
C PRO A 160 -6.27 -8.92 -10.34
N ALA A 161 -5.53 -10.01 -10.11
CA ALA A 161 -5.98 -11.37 -10.41
C ALA A 161 -7.23 -11.75 -9.60
N ALA A 162 -7.26 -11.41 -8.31
CA ALA A 162 -8.41 -11.69 -7.43
C ALA A 162 -9.64 -10.86 -7.82
N VAL A 163 -9.43 -9.59 -8.19
CA VAL A 163 -10.51 -8.72 -8.68
C VAL A 163 -11.08 -9.23 -10.01
N THR A 164 -10.22 -9.66 -10.94
CA THR A 164 -10.66 -10.28 -12.21
C THR A 164 -11.48 -11.54 -11.96
N GLU A 165 -10.98 -12.44 -11.11
CA GLU A 165 -11.70 -13.66 -10.75
C GLU A 165 -13.06 -13.37 -10.13
N TRP A 166 -13.14 -12.37 -9.25
CA TRP A 166 -14.40 -11.93 -8.66
C TRP A 166 -15.40 -11.43 -9.71
N ILE A 167 -14.93 -10.60 -10.65
CA ILE A 167 -15.78 -10.03 -11.71
C ILE A 167 -16.33 -11.14 -12.62
N GLU A 168 -15.53 -12.16 -12.91
CA GLU A 168 -15.89 -13.26 -13.80
C GLU A 168 -16.79 -14.30 -13.15
N THR A 169 -16.58 -14.61 -11.88
CA THR A 169 -17.21 -15.77 -11.23
C THR A 169 -18.21 -15.39 -10.12
N HIS A 170 -18.06 -14.23 -9.49
CA HIS A 170 -18.72 -13.85 -8.25
C HIS A 170 -18.61 -14.92 -7.14
N SER A 171 -17.52 -15.68 -7.16
CA SER A 171 -17.26 -16.80 -6.24
C SER A 171 -16.10 -16.47 -5.29
N TYR A 172 -16.40 -16.34 -4.00
CA TYR A 172 -15.35 -16.16 -2.98
C TYR A 172 -14.43 -17.38 -2.86
N LEU A 173 -14.91 -18.58 -3.23
CA LEU A 173 -14.08 -19.77 -3.23
C LEU A 173 -12.99 -19.66 -4.30
N GLU A 174 -13.33 -19.27 -5.54
CA GLU A 174 -12.37 -19.10 -6.61
C GLU A 174 -11.38 -17.97 -6.30
N VAL A 175 -11.86 -16.84 -5.77
CA VAL A 175 -10.99 -15.77 -5.28
C VAL A 175 -10.01 -16.27 -4.20
N SER A 176 -10.46 -17.13 -3.29
CA SER A 176 -9.60 -17.74 -2.27
C SER A 176 -8.51 -18.61 -2.89
N HIS A 177 -8.79 -19.35 -3.95
CA HIS A 177 -7.78 -20.12 -4.69
C HIS A 177 -6.73 -19.19 -5.29
N VAL A 178 -7.14 -18.07 -5.91
CA VAL A 178 -6.19 -17.06 -6.41
C VAL A 178 -5.32 -16.47 -5.29
N HIS A 179 -5.89 -16.22 -4.12
CA HIS A 179 -5.11 -15.73 -2.96
C HIS A 179 -4.08 -16.77 -2.49
N HIS A 180 -4.44 -18.06 -2.46
CA HIS A 180 -3.50 -19.13 -2.11
C HIS A 180 -2.34 -19.19 -3.12
N ASP A 181 -2.63 -19.13 -4.42
CA ASP A 181 -1.61 -19.11 -5.47
C ASP A 181 -0.66 -17.90 -5.31
N ILE A 182 -1.19 -16.72 -4.95
CA ILE A 182 -0.38 -15.53 -4.66
C ILE A 182 0.51 -15.76 -3.45
N ILE A 183 -0.03 -16.30 -2.34
CA ILE A 183 0.72 -16.60 -1.12
C ILE A 183 1.84 -17.60 -1.43
N ASP A 184 1.54 -18.69 -2.11
CA ASP A 184 2.50 -19.72 -2.44
C ASP A 184 3.63 -19.18 -3.33
N THR A 185 3.29 -18.33 -4.31
CA THR A 185 4.28 -17.65 -5.16
C THR A 185 5.26 -16.81 -4.33
N TYR A 186 4.77 -16.02 -3.37
CA TYR A 186 5.64 -15.23 -2.49
C TYR A 186 6.49 -16.11 -1.56
N LEU A 187 5.92 -17.21 -1.05
CA LEU A 187 6.65 -18.13 -0.18
C LEU A 187 7.78 -18.84 -0.95
N ASP A 188 7.56 -19.22 -2.21
CA ASP A 188 8.57 -19.79 -3.09
C ASP A 188 9.68 -18.78 -3.38
N ASP A 189 9.32 -17.52 -3.61
CA ASP A 189 10.28 -16.44 -3.83
C ASP A 189 11.17 -16.19 -2.61
N PHE A 190 10.70 -16.47 -1.38
CA PHE A 190 11.55 -16.37 -0.18
C PHE A 190 12.79 -17.25 -0.25
N SER A 191 12.76 -18.30 -1.07
CA SER A 191 13.93 -19.14 -1.30
C SER A 191 15.12 -18.37 -1.91
N LYS A 192 14.86 -17.28 -2.63
CA LYS A 192 15.87 -16.40 -3.24
C LYS A 192 16.69 -15.64 -2.18
N TYR A 193 16.15 -15.48 -0.96
CA TYR A 193 16.79 -14.73 0.15
C TYR A 193 17.49 -15.60 1.21
N LYS A 194 17.69 -16.89 0.97
CA LYS A 194 18.27 -17.88 1.91
C LYS A 194 19.59 -17.41 2.56
N LYS A 195 20.37 -16.57 1.86
CA LYS A 195 21.67 -16.09 2.35
C LYS A 195 21.53 -15.08 3.51
N ARG A 196 20.41 -14.37 3.63
CA ARG A 196 20.19 -13.30 4.62
C ARG A 196 19.31 -13.78 5.78
N VAL A 197 18.16 -14.37 5.45
CA VAL A 197 17.17 -14.86 6.43
C VAL A 197 16.59 -16.18 5.93
N SER A 198 16.25 -17.10 6.85
CA SER A 198 15.64 -18.35 6.42
C SER A 198 14.22 -18.12 5.89
N PRO A 199 13.77 -18.80 4.81
CA PRO A 199 12.42 -18.73 4.29
C PRO A 199 11.34 -19.00 5.34
N VAL A 200 11.59 -19.94 6.23
CA VAL A 200 10.68 -20.28 7.35
C VAL A 200 10.47 -19.07 8.27
N LEU A 201 11.53 -18.33 8.59
CA LEU A 201 11.41 -17.13 9.43
C LEU A 201 10.67 -16.02 8.70
N LEU A 202 10.90 -15.82 7.41
CA LEU A 202 10.16 -14.83 6.60
C LEU A 202 8.65 -15.14 6.62
N GLN A 203 8.27 -16.40 6.42
CA GLN A 203 6.87 -16.86 6.49
C GLN A 203 6.27 -16.62 7.88
N GLN A 204 7.00 -16.97 8.96
CA GLN A 204 6.54 -16.77 10.33
C GLN A 204 6.34 -15.29 10.67
N VAL A 205 7.27 -14.42 10.23
CA VAL A 205 7.17 -12.99 10.45
C VAL A 205 6.02 -12.40 9.65
N LEU A 206 5.83 -12.79 8.39
CA LEU A 206 4.72 -12.34 7.54
C LEU A 206 3.36 -12.72 8.17
N ARG A 207 3.18 -13.97 8.62
CA ARG A 207 1.98 -14.40 9.34
C ARG A 207 1.79 -13.64 10.66
N SER A 208 2.89 -13.35 11.37
CA SER A 208 2.84 -12.59 12.62
C SER A 208 2.42 -11.13 12.39
N VAL A 209 2.79 -10.52 11.27
CA VAL A 209 2.31 -9.18 10.88
C VAL A 209 0.81 -9.21 10.67
N ALA A 210 0.28 -10.19 9.94
CA ALA A 210 -1.15 -10.36 9.72
C ALA A 210 -1.92 -10.54 11.06
N LEU A 211 -1.41 -11.36 11.97
CA LEU A 211 -2.01 -11.58 13.30
C LEU A 211 -1.95 -10.36 14.23
N GLN A 212 -1.00 -9.46 14.01
CA GLN A 212 -0.82 -8.24 14.80
C GLN A 212 -1.37 -6.99 14.07
N ALA A 213 -2.19 -7.17 13.04
CA ALA A 213 -2.81 -6.06 12.31
C ALA A 213 -3.47 -5.06 13.26
N GLY A 214 -3.29 -3.76 13.01
CA GLY A 214 -3.81 -2.67 13.84
C GLY A 214 -3.10 -2.50 15.20
N LYS A 215 -2.04 -3.26 15.49
CA LYS A 215 -1.32 -3.18 16.77
C LYS A 215 0.16 -2.87 16.55
N LYS A 216 0.77 -2.23 17.55
CA LYS A 216 2.23 -2.14 17.61
C LYS A 216 2.84 -3.54 17.49
N PHE A 217 3.79 -3.71 16.57
CA PHE A 217 4.42 -4.99 16.33
C PHE A 217 5.30 -5.42 17.51
N MET A 218 5.02 -6.61 18.02
CA MET A 218 5.74 -7.22 19.13
C MET A 218 6.63 -8.35 18.63
N TYR A 219 7.94 -8.16 18.65
CA TYR A 219 8.93 -9.14 18.19
C TYR A 219 8.83 -10.48 18.90
N SER A 220 8.50 -10.47 20.20
CA SER A 220 8.33 -11.70 21.02
C SER A 220 7.11 -12.53 20.63
N SER A 221 6.18 -11.98 19.86
CA SER A 221 5.00 -12.68 19.37
C SER A 221 5.26 -13.51 18.13
N VAL A 222 6.42 -13.34 17.47
CA VAL A 222 6.81 -14.18 16.32
C VAL A 222 7.18 -15.58 16.79
N TYR A 223 8.12 -15.66 17.70
CA TYR A 223 8.55 -16.91 18.35
C TYR A 223 9.41 -16.60 19.59
N LYS A 224 9.25 -17.36 20.68
CA LYS A 224 9.89 -17.04 21.97
C LYS A 224 11.42 -17.12 21.97
N ASP A 225 11.99 -17.94 21.09
CA ASP A 225 13.43 -18.25 21.09
C ASP A 225 14.21 -17.60 19.92
N ILE A 226 13.56 -16.76 19.10
CA ILE A 226 14.23 -16.08 17.99
C ILE A 226 14.82 -14.75 18.46
N ARG A 227 16.07 -14.49 18.06
CA ARG A 227 16.73 -13.21 18.32
C ARG A 227 15.98 -12.08 17.60
N SER A 228 15.66 -11.02 18.32
CA SER A 228 14.95 -9.84 17.73
C SER A 228 15.67 -9.19 16.57
N SER A 229 17.00 -9.33 16.44
CA SER A 229 17.74 -8.87 15.25
C SER A 229 17.32 -9.61 13.97
N LEU A 230 17.15 -10.94 14.03
CA LEU A 230 16.71 -11.74 12.88
C LEU A 230 15.29 -11.40 12.45
N VAL A 231 14.40 -11.09 13.42
CA VAL A 231 13.04 -10.63 13.11
C VAL A 231 13.08 -9.26 12.45
N LYS A 232 13.98 -8.36 12.86
CA LYS A 232 14.16 -7.05 12.21
C LYS A 232 14.65 -7.21 10.77
N ASP A 233 15.62 -8.10 10.55
CA ASP A 233 16.12 -8.37 9.20
C ASP A 233 15.02 -8.95 8.31
N ALA A 234 14.17 -9.86 8.86
CA ALA A 234 13.02 -10.38 8.15
C ALA A 234 11.99 -9.31 7.81
N LEU A 235 11.63 -8.43 8.76
CA LEU A 235 10.72 -7.31 8.52
C LEU A 235 11.27 -6.35 7.47
N HIS A 236 12.56 -6.07 7.49
CA HIS A 236 13.21 -5.24 6.47
C HIS A 236 13.09 -5.88 5.08
N LEU A 237 13.40 -7.17 4.96
CA LEU A 237 13.27 -7.89 3.69
C LEU A 237 11.81 -7.92 3.18
N LEU A 238 10.84 -8.19 4.07
CA LEU A 238 9.42 -8.15 3.71
C LEU A 238 8.94 -6.75 3.28
N THR A 239 9.52 -5.70 3.87
CA THR A 239 9.25 -4.30 3.46
C THR A 239 9.84 -4.02 2.08
N LEU A 240 11.06 -4.45 1.79
CA LEU A 240 11.68 -4.33 0.45
C LEU A 240 10.91 -5.12 -0.61
N ALA A 241 10.35 -6.28 -0.23
CA ALA A 241 9.49 -7.08 -1.10
C ALA A 241 8.10 -6.43 -1.34
N GLY A 242 7.78 -5.33 -0.65
CA GLY A 242 6.47 -4.69 -0.75
C GLY A 242 5.33 -5.49 -0.10
N LEU A 243 5.64 -6.54 0.68
CA LEU A 243 4.64 -7.38 1.33
C LEU A 243 4.10 -6.81 2.63
N ILE A 244 4.85 -5.90 3.23
CA ILE A 244 4.45 -5.15 4.42
C ILE A 244 4.90 -3.70 4.30
N MET A 245 4.16 -2.79 4.92
CA MET A 245 4.48 -1.36 4.94
C MET A 245 4.49 -0.85 6.37
N PRO A 246 5.56 -0.18 6.82
CA PRO A 246 5.64 0.33 8.18
C PRO A 246 4.74 1.56 8.36
N VAL A 247 3.99 1.58 9.45
CA VAL A 247 3.30 2.75 9.99
C VAL A 247 4.07 3.20 11.22
N LYS A 248 4.69 4.36 11.14
CA LYS A 248 5.64 4.81 12.15
C LYS A 248 4.97 5.70 13.19
N HIS A 249 5.41 5.56 14.41
CA HIS A 249 4.98 6.48 15.47
C HIS A 249 5.60 7.86 15.26
N THR A 250 4.81 8.91 15.44
CA THR A 250 5.30 10.29 15.56
C THR A 250 4.66 10.98 16.77
N ASP A 251 5.35 11.95 17.34
CA ASP A 251 4.76 12.79 18.38
C ASP A 251 3.70 13.74 17.82
N GLY A 252 3.75 14.07 16.54
CA GLY A 252 2.74 14.84 15.83
C GLY A 252 2.59 16.27 16.34
N THR A 253 3.69 16.94 16.71
CA THR A 253 3.67 18.33 17.18
C THR A 253 3.52 19.32 16.03
N GLY A 254 3.83 18.89 14.80
CA GLY A 254 3.77 19.72 13.60
C GLY A 254 4.13 18.94 12.33
N ILE A 255 4.43 19.67 11.27
CA ILE A 255 4.88 19.14 10.01
C ILE A 255 6.32 19.53 9.70
N PRO A 256 7.12 18.65 9.08
CA PRO A 256 6.76 17.31 8.58
C PRO A 256 6.57 16.30 9.70
N LEU A 257 5.60 15.39 9.55
CA LEU A 257 5.27 14.34 10.54
C LEU A 257 6.46 13.43 10.86
N GLY A 258 7.33 13.19 9.87
CA GLY A 258 8.54 12.37 10.03
C GLY A 258 9.64 12.97 10.90
N ALA A 259 9.55 14.27 11.28
CA ALA A 259 10.59 14.92 12.09
C ALA A 259 10.73 14.34 13.52
N GLU A 260 9.67 13.73 14.03
CA GLU A 260 9.60 13.22 15.40
C GLU A 260 9.27 11.72 15.45
N GLU A 261 9.75 10.97 14.47
CA GLU A 261 9.54 9.52 14.42
C GLU A 261 10.23 8.78 15.57
N ASN A 262 9.52 7.78 16.10
CA ASN A 262 10.09 6.86 17.07
C ASN A 262 10.09 5.43 16.52
N ASN A 263 11.21 4.99 16.00
CA ASN A 263 11.40 3.69 15.39
C ASN A 263 11.25 2.48 16.34
N ARG A 264 11.00 2.70 17.64
CA ARG A 264 10.68 1.62 18.59
C ARG A 264 9.19 1.25 18.56
N TYR A 265 8.37 2.09 17.96
CA TYR A 265 6.94 1.93 17.91
C TYR A 265 6.51 1.92 16.45
N VAL A 266 6.39 0.72 15.88
CA VAL A 266 6.00 0.53 14.49
C VAL A 266 4.84 -0.45 14.45
N LYS A 267 3.81 -0.09 13.69
CA LYS A 267 2.77 -1.01 13.19
C LYS A 267 3.14 -1.39 11.75
N TYR A 268 2.57 -2.45 11.26
CA TYR A 268 2.74 -2.83 9.85
C TYR A 268 1.40 -3.05 9.19
N LEU A 269 1.26 -2.51 7.99
CA LEU A 269 0.19 -2.89 7.08
C LEU A 269 0.65 -4.13 6.31
N PHE A 270 -0.27 -5.04 6.07
CA PHE A 270 -0.09 -6.13 5.13
C PHE A 270 -0.41 -5.60 3.72
N PHE A 271 0.22 -6.10 2.67
CA PHE A 271 0.12 -5.51 1.33
C PHE A 271 -1.28 -5.55 0.71
N ASP A 272 -2.12 -6.53 1.12
CA ASP A 272 -3.49 -6.67 0.64
C ASP A 272 -4.39 -7.29 1.70
N LEU A 273 -5.62 -6.77 1.83
CA LEU A 273 -6.55 -7.18 2.87
C LEU A 273 -7.16 -8.57 2.60
N GLY A 274 -7.53 -8.87 1.34
CA GLY A 274 -8.11 -10.16 0.97
C GLY A 274 -7.10 -11.30 1.15
N VAL A 275 -5.87 -11.10 0.68
CA VAL A 275 -4.77 -12.06 0.87
C VAL A 275 -4.47 -12.25 2.36
N MET A 276 -4.48 -11.16 3.16
CA MET A 276 -4.28 -11.27 4.61
C MET A 276 -5.34 -12.15 5.28
N GLN A 277 -6.60 -11.97 4.92
CA GLN A 277 -7.69 -12.75 5.51
C GLN A 277 -7.60 -14.22 5.12
N THR A 278 -7.28 -14.52 3.87
CA THR A 278 -7.04 -15.89 3.41
C THR A 278 -5.85 -16.53 4.14
N MET A 279 -4.73 -15.81 4.32
CA MET A 279 -3.57 -16.30 5.08
C MET A 279 -3.91 -16.61 6.54
N LEU A 280 -4.88 -15.93 7.13
CA LEU A 280 -5.34 -16.14 8.50
C LEU A 280 -6.45 -17.19 8.61
N ASP A 281 -6.81 -17.85 7.52
CA ASP A 281 -7.90 -18.82 7.45
C ASP A 281 -9.24 -18.26 7.96
N ILE A 282 -9.52 -16.95 7.72
CA ILE A 282 -10.77 -16.33 8.14
C ILE A 282 -11.87 -16.76 7.19
N PRO A 283 -12.92 -17.46 7.67
CA PRO A 283 -13.97 -17.97 6.81
C PRO A 283 -14.75 -16.84 6.16
N SER A 284 -14.83 -16.84 4.83
CA SER A 284 -15.60 -15.85 4.07
C SER A 284 -17.09 -15.84 4.44
N ALA A 285 -17.64 -17.00 4.79
CA ALA A 285 -19.03 -17.13 5.24
C ALA A 285 -19.30 -16.34 6.54
N GLU A 286 -18.37 -16.30 7.49
CA GLU A 286 -18.49 -15.51 8.72
C GLU A 286 -18.49 -14.01 8.43
N ILE A 287 -17.73 -13.59 7.42
CA ILE A 287 -17.67 -12.20 6.96
C ILE A 287 -18.98 -11.77 6.32
N LEU A 288 -19.59 -12.63 5.51
CA LEU A 288 -20.82 -12.36 4.79
C LEU A 288 -22.06 -12.42 5.67
N LEU A 289 -22.10 -13.36 6.63
CA LEU A 289 -23.22 -13.59 7.50
C LEU A 289 -23.22 -12.72 8.76
N ALA A 290 -22.11 -12.08 9.07
CA ALA A 290 -22.01 -11.17 10.19
C ALA A 290 -22.96 -9.97 9.96
N SER A 291 -24.17 -10.08 10.48
CA SER A 291 -25.01 -8.93 10.78
C SER A 291 -24.17 -7.94 11.59
N ASP A 292 -24.37 -6.67 11.44
CA ASP A 292 -23.60 -5.48 11.88
C ASP A 292 -22.78 -5.52 13.20
N VAL A 293 -22.74 -6.61 13.93
CA VAL A 293 -22.25 -6.64 15.32
C VAL A 293 -20.98 -7.47 15.57
N ASP A 294 -20.73 -8.61 14.90
CA ASP A 294 -19.78 -9.60 15.48
C ASP A 294 -18.60 -10.06 14.61
N PHE A 295 -17.88 -9.14 13.99
CA PHE A 295 -16.63 -9.47 13.35
C PHE A 295 -15.48 -9.41 14.38
N VAL A 296 -14.92 -10.54 14.76
CA VAL A 296 -13.86 -10.64 15.81
C VAL A 296 -12.62 -9.77 15.49
N ASN A 297 -12.42 -9.37 14.23
CA ASN A 297 -11.34 -8.49 13.77
C ASN A 297 -11.79 -7.21 13.05
N LYS A 298 -13.04 -6.78 13.18
CA LYS A 298 -13.57 -5.57 12.48
C LYS A 298 -12.67 -4.35 12.64
N GLY A 299 -12.24 -4.07 13.85
CA GLY A 299 -11.36 -2.93 14.12
C GLY A 299 -10.04 -3.00 13.36
N ALA A 300 -9.36 -4.14 13.44
CA ALA A 300 -8.08 -4.35 12.76
C ALA A 300 -8.22 -4.34 11.23
N ALA A 301 -9.28 -4.94 10.67
CA ALA A 301 -9.53 -4.92 9.23
C ALA A 301 -9.86 -3.51 8.73
N SER A 302 -10.68 -2.74 9.47
CA SER A 302 -11.00 -1.35 9.12
C SER A 302 -9.78 -0.43 9.21
N GLU A 303 -8.95 -0.60 10.24
CA GLU A 303 -7.70 0.14 10.37
C GLU A 303 -6.71 -0.25 9.26
N MET A 304 -6.57 -1.55 8.95
CA MET A 304 -5.74 -2.01 7.84
C MET A 304 -6.22 -1.43 6.51
N PHE A 305 -7.52 -1.49 6.23
CA PHE A 305 -8.11 -0.91 5.03
C PHE A 305 -7.80 0.59 4.92
N ALA A 306 -8.04 1.35 6.00
CA ALA A 306 -7.77 2.78 6.02
C ALA A 306 -6.30 3.10 5.72
N GLY A 307 -5.37 2.37 6.34
CA GLY A 307 -3.94 2.53 6.07
C GLY A 307 -3.55 2.18 4.64
N LEU A 308 -4.13 1.11 4.08
CA LEU A 308 -3.88 0.72 2.69
C LEU A 308 -4.43 1.75 1.70
N GLU A 309 -5.61 2.32 1.95
CA GLU A 309 -6.11 3.41 1.10
C GLU A 309 -5.19 4.63 1.17
N MET A 310 -4.69 5.03 2.33
CA MET A 310 -3.71 6.12 2.44
C MET A 310 -2.45 5.84 1.62
N VAL A 311 -1.95 4.60 1.61
CA VAL A 311 -0.79 4.19 0.79
C VAL A 311 -1.10 4.33 -0.70
N LYS A 312 -2.27 3.86 -1.15
CA LYS A 312 -2.67 3.79 -2.57
C LYS A 312 -2.95 5.17 -3.17
N TYR A 313 -3.39 6.12 -2.35
CA TYR A 313 -3.62 7.52 -2.77
C TYR A 313 -2.41 8.45 -2.54
N TYR A 314 -1.30 7.91 -2.04
CA TYR A 314 -0.06 8.68 -1.97
C TYR A 314 0.48 8.99 -3.39
N ASP A 315 1.28 10.04 -3.53
CA ASP A 315 1.92 10.36 -4.81
C ASP A 315 2.72 9.14 -5.32
N CYS A 316 2.36 8.62 -6.50
CA CYS A 316 2.98 7.42 -7.07
C CYS A 316 4.49 7.55 -7.34
N PHE A 317 5.04 8.76 -7.31
CA PHE A 317 6.46 9.03 -7.44
C PHE A 317 7.21 9.10 -6.10
N GLN A 318 6.49 8.94 -5.00
CA GLN A 318 7.05 9.00 -3.65
C GLN A 318 6.72 7.71 -2.88
N LYS A 319 7.67 7.30 -2.05
CA LYS A 319 7.42 6.19 -1.13
C LYS A 319 6.50 6.69 0.00
N PRO A 320 5.36 6.03 0.27
CA PRO A 320 4.41 6.52 1.28
C PRO A 320 5.02 6.48 2.67
N GLU A 321 4.83 7.55 3.42
CA GLU A 321 5.18 7.66 4.83
C GLU A 321 3.90 7.80 5.65
N ILE A 322 3.49 6.71 6.30
CA ILE A 322 2.28 6.65 7.09
C ILE A 322 2.62 6.72 8.57
N HIS A 323 1.89 7.54 9.29
CA HIS A 323 2.15 7.83 10.69
C HIS A 323 0.94 7.59 11.58
N TYR A 324 1.20 7.23 12.83
CA TYR A 324 0.22 7.13 13.91
C TYR A 324 0.77 7.76 15.18
N TRP A 325 -0.08 8.00 16.16
CA TRP A 325 0.34 8.48 17.46
C TRP A 325 -0.05 7.52 18.58
N GLN A 326 0.85 7.34 19.52
CA GLN A 326 0.61 6.56 20.73
C GLN A 326 1.25 7.22 21.94
N ASN A 327 0.52 7.29 23.04
CA ASN A 327 1.04 7.71 24.34
C ASN A 327 0.87 6.62 25.36
N MET A 328 1.97 6.11 25.89
CA MET A 328 1.99 5.09 26.94
C MET A 328 2.13 5.78 28.29
N THR A 329 1.14 5.70 29.15
CA THR A 329 1.19 6.15 30.52
C THR A 329 1.10 4.98 31.48
N ARG A 330 1.46 5.20 32.76
CA ARG A 330 1.30 4.15 33.79
C ARG A 330 -0.15 3.66 33.96
N ASN A 331 -1.13 4.51 33.63
CA ASN A 331 -2.55 4.27 33.85
C ASN A 331 -3.34 3.91 32.57
N GLY A 332 -2.66 3.66 31.43
CA GLY A 332 -3.28 3.32 30.18
C GLY A 332 -2.51 3.79 28.95
N SER A 333 -2.94 3.35 27.79
CA SER A 333 -2.43 3.83 26.50
C SER A 333 -3.50 4.62 25.78
N ALA A 334 -3.12 5.74 25.17
CA ALA A 334 -3.94 6.48 24.22
C ALA A 334 -3.29 6.35 22.84
N GLU A 335 -4.10 6.13 21.82
CA GLU A 335 -3.64 5.92 20.44
C GLU A 335 -4.59 6.62 19.48
N VAL A 336 -4.03 7.28 18.45
CA VAL A 336 -4.74 7.78 17.28
C VAL A 336 -4.24 6.97 16.08
N ASP A 337 -5.17 6.37 15.34
CA ASP A 337 -4.86 5.36 14.34
C ASP A 337 -3.98 5.88 13.21
N TYR A 338 -4.27 7.10 12.70
CA TYR A 338 -3.45 7.73 11.67
C TYR A 338 -3.33 9.23 11.86
N LEU A 339 -2.21 9.77 11.39
CA LEU A 339 -1.97 11.22 11.27
C LEU A 339 -1.59 11.53 9.83
N ILE A 340 -2.22 12.54 9.25
CA ILE A 340 -1.85 13.09 7.94
C ILE A 340 -1.53 14.58 8.04
N ALA A 341 -0.74 15.07 7.08
CA ALA A 341 -0.49 16.50 6.92
C ALA A 341 -1.49 17.05 5.88
N ARG A 342 -2.38 17.95 6.31
CA ARG A 342 -3.38 18.58 5.42
C ARG A 342 -3.41 20.09 5.66
N ASN A 343 -3.34 20.87 4.57
CA ASN A 343 -3.38 22.35 4.63
C ASN A 343 -2.36 22.95 5.64
N GLY A 344 -1.16 22.37 5.72
CA GLY A 344 -0.12 22.84 6.62
C GLY A 344 -0.33 22.51 8.10
N LYS A 345 -1.28 21.62 8.42
CA LYS A 345 -1.61 21.19 9.78
C LYS A 345 -1.61 19.67 9.92
N VAL A 346 -1.44 19.19 11.14
CA VAL A 346 -1.65 17.79 11.49
C VAL A 346 -3.14 17.52 11.60
N LEU A 347 -3.64 16.55 10.85
CA LEU A 347 -5.02 16.08 10.91
C LEU A 347 -5.04 14.65 11.45
N PRO A 348 -5.57 14.41 12.65
CA PRO A 348 -5.73 13.08 13.20
C PRO A 348 -6.95 12.38 12.60
N ILE A 349 -6.78 11.10 12.32
CA ILE A 349 -7.83 10.22 11.79
C ILE A 349 -8.03 9.06 12.75
N GLU A 350 -9.23 8.93 13.26
CA GLU A 350 -9.68 7.86 14.15
C GLU A 350 -10.56 6.89 13.36
N VAL A 351 -10.17 5.63 13.32
CA VAL A 351 -10.89 4.58 12.59
C VAL A 351 -11.82 3.83 13.54
N LYS A 352 -13.09 3.72 13.18
CA LYS A 352 -14.08 2.97 13.96
C LYS A 352 -14.80 1.96 13.06
N ALA A 353 -14.85 0.72 13.51
CA ALA A 353 -15.60 -0.33 12.81
C ALA A 353 -17.13 -0.18 12.95
N ASN A 354 -17.59 0.55 13.96
CA ASN A 354 -19.03 0.72 14.29
C ASN A 354 -19.33 2.16 14.68
N LYS A 355 -20.65 2.50 14.72
CA LYS A 355 -21.18 3.80 15.20
C LYS A 355 -20.79 4.12 16.65
N GLN A 356 -20.65 3.10 17.49
CA GLN A 356 -20.28 3.24 18.89
C GLN A 356 -18.78 2.99 19.08
N GLY A 357 -18.12 3.89 19.77
CA GLY A 357 -16.71 3.75 20.12
C GLY A 357 -16.21 4.97 20.88
N SER A 358 -15.42 4.75 21.92
CA SER A 358 -14.81 5.86 22.66
C SER A 358 -13.80 6.59 21.76
N MET A 359 -13.86 7.91 21.75
CA MET A 359 -12.88 8.78 21.07
C MET A 359 -11.93 9.43 22.09
N GLN A 360 -11.81 8.85 23.26
CA GLN A 360 -11.05 9.44 24.38
C GLN A 360 -9.59 9.65 24.02
N SER A 361 -8.97 8.73 23.28
CA SER A 361 -7.59 8.86 22.79
C SER A 361 -7.43 10.06 21.86
N LEU A 362 -8.39 10.24 20.94
CA LEU A 362 -8.41 11.39 20.03
C LEU A 362 -8.48 12.72 20.79
N TRP A 363 -9.37 12.81 21.80
CA TRP A 363 -9.48 14.03 22.62
C TRP A 363 -8.20 14.32 23.41
N ILE A 364 -7.53 13.29 23.94
CA ILE A 364 -6.22 13.43 24.61
C ILE A 364 -5.18 13.99 23.63
N PHE A 365 -5.13 13.46 22.42
CA PHE A 365 -4.20 13.91 21.39
C PHE A 365 -4.48 15.36 20.97
N MET A 366 -5.74 15.67 20.61
CA MET A 366 -6.15 17.01 20.16
C MET A 366 -5.84 18.06 21.23
N ARG A 367 -6.12 17.77 22.50
CA ARG A 367 -5.79 18.63 23.63
C ARG A 367 -4.29 18.85 23.77
N LYS A 368 -3.52 17.76 23.71
CA LYS A 368 -2.04 17.79 23.84
C LYS A 368 -1.37 18.59 22.71
N ARG A 369 -2.01 18.66 21.53
CA ARG A 369 -1.49 19.32 20.34
C ARG A 369 -2.23 20.61 19.96
N SER A 370 -3.18 21.04 20.78
CA SER A 370 -4.04 22.22 20.53
C SER A 370 -4.70 22.17 19.13
N LEU A 371 -5.21 20.97 18.75
CA LEU A 371 -5.89 20.75 17.49
C LEU A 371 -7.39 20.95 17.66
N HIS A 372 -8.03 21.54 16.63
CA HIS A 372 -9.46 21.85 16.62
C HIS A 372 -10.24 21.02 15.57
N GLU A 373 -9.55 20.35 14.69
CA GLU A 373 -10.13 19.54 13.60
C GLU A 373 -9.62 18.11 13.67
N ALA A 374 -10.50 17.15 13.40
CA ALA A 374 -10.19 15.73 13.30
C ALA A 374 -11.13 15.04 12.33
N VAL A 375 -10.77 13.85 11.92
CA VAL A 375 -11.65 12.97 11.13
C VAL A 375 -11.92 11.70 11.92
N ARG A 376 -13.18 11.29 11.91
CA ARG A 376 -13.61 9.95 12.28
C ARG A 376 -14.04 9.23 11.01
N THR A 377 -13.42 8.08 10.74
CA THR A 377 -13.88 7.21 9.65
C THR A 377 -14.54 5.96 10.20
N SER A 378 -15.67 5.59 9.62
CA SER A 378 -16.49 4.47 10.10
C SER A 378 -17.41 3.94 8.99
N LEU A 379 -18.33 3.06 9.35
CA LEU A 379 -19.42 2.61 8.46
C LEU A 379 -20.65 3.55 8.49
N GLU A 380 -20.53 4.74 9.09
CA GLU A 380 -21.57 5.77 9.03
C GLU A 380 -21.48 6.55 7.72
N ASN A 381 -22.60 7.13 7.28
CA ASN A 381 -22.63 8.07 6.16
C ASN A 381 -21.87 9.37 6.53
N PHE A 382 -21.59 10.20 5.54
CA PHE A 382 -20.99 11.52 5.76
C PHE A 382 -21.76 12.33 6.80
N GLY A 383 -21.05 12.98 7.67
CA GLY A 383 -21.61 13.80 8.74
C GLY A 383 -20.56 14.59 9.46
N GLN A 384 -20.94 15.29 10.49
CA GLN A 384 -20.05 16.09 11.34
C GLN A 384 -20.65 16.30 12.72
N PHE A 385 -19.80 16.56 13.70
CA PHE A 385 -20.25 16.99 15.02
C PHE A 385 -19.17 17.81 15.72
N ASP A 386 -19.61 18.61 16.68
CA ASP A 386 -18.72 19.37 17.58
C ASP A 386 -18.68 18.72 18.95
N TYR A 387 -17.47 18.61 19.49
CA TYR A 387 -17.22 18.19 20.86
C TYR A 387 -16.67 19.38 21.65
N HIS A 388 -17.32 19.72 22.75
CA HIS A 388 -16.86 20.73 23.69
C HIS A 388 -16.10 20.04 24.82
N ASP A 389 -14.75 20.18 24.82
CA ASP A 389 -13.88 19.42 25.70
C ASP A 389 -13.93 19.95 27.16
N PRO A 390 -14.55 19.22 28.10
CA PRO A 390 -14.72 19.69 29.47
C PRO A 390 -13.40 19.78 30.23
N LEU A 391 -12.34 19.13 29.72
CA LEU A 391 -11.00 19.16 30.31
C LEU A 391 -10.09 20.24 29.70
N ASP A 392 -10.62 21.03 28.76
CA ASP A 392 -9.93 22.11 28.07
C ASP A 392 -10.82 23.34 27.93
N GLN A 393 -11.37 23.80 29.04
CA GLN A 393 -12.21 25.01 29.13
C GLN A 393 -13.39 25.04 28.14
N PHE A 394 -13.92 23.87 27.79
CA PHE A 394 -14.98 23.68 26.79
C PHE A 394 -14.58 24.13 25.38
N GLU A 395 -13.27 24.06 25.07
CA GLU A 395 -12.79 24.33 23.71
C GLU A 395 -13.54 23.47 22.68
N ARG A 396 -13.97 24.12 21.60
CA ARG A 396 -14.67 23.44 20.52
C ARG A 396 -13.71 22.65 19.63
N ARG A 397 -14.02 21.37 19.42
CA ARG A 397 -13.30 20.50 18.52
C ARG A 397 -14.26 19.97 17.48
N HIS A 398 -13.97 20.24 16.24
CA HIS A 398 -14.78 19.82 15.10
C HIS A 398 -14.32 18.44 14.60
N VAL A 399 -15.27 17.55 14.32
CA VAL A 399 -15.00 16.22 13.80
C VAL A 399 -15.86 15.97 12.56
N ASP A 400 -15.19 15.79 11.42
CA ASP A 400 -15.83 15.28 10.23
C ASP A 400 -15.98 13.75 10.32
N ILE A 401 -17.17 13.25 9.97
CA ILE A 401 -17.42 11.83 9.77
C ILE A 401 -17.30 11.54 8.29
N VAL A 402 -16.33 10.71 7.92
CA VAL A 402 -16.11 10.27 6.54
C VAL A 402 -16.25 8.76 6.49
N PRO A 403 -17.14 8.23 5.64
CA PRO A 403 -17.26 6.78 5.49
C PRO A 403 -15.94 6.13 5.12
N LEU A 404 -15.68 4.92 5.61
CA LEU A 404 -14.46 4.16 5.26
C LEU A 404 -14.27 4.06 3.74
N TYR A 405 -15.33 3.79 2.99
CA TYR A 405 -15.27 3.71 1.52
C TYR A 405 -14.95 5.05 0.83
N ALA A 406 -14.96 6.16 1.55
CA ALA A 406 -14.72 7.50 1.01
C ALA A 406 -13.46 8.17 1.57
N LEU A 407 -12.52 7.41 2.11
CA LEU A 407 -11.24 7.95 2.60
C LEU A 407 -10.47 8.69 1.51
N SER A 408 -10.60 8.27 0.25
CA SER A 408 -10.03 8.97 -0.91
C SER A 408 -10.46 10.45 -1.02
N ASN A 409 -11.62 10.84 -0.47
CA ASN A 409 -12.06 12.24 -0.45
C ASN A 409 -11.21 13.13 0.48
N LEU A 410 -10.41 12.52 1.38
CA LEU A 410 -9.52 13.23 2.31
C LEU A 410 -8.09 13.37 1.77
N LEU A 411 -7.68 12.47 0.89
CA LEU A 411 -6.32 12.25 0.41
C LEU A 411 -6.11 12.89 -0.97
#